data_a925f5229547a74e42ab8d0ae005efe5
#
_entry.id   a925f5229547a74e42ab8d0ae005efe5
#
_cell.length_a   1.000
_cell.length_b   1.000
_cell.length_c   1.000
_cell.angle_alpha   90.00
_cell.angle_beta   90.00
_cell.angle_gamma   90.00
#
_symmetry.space_group_name_H-M   'P 1'
#
loop_
_entity.id
_entity.type
_entity.pdbx_description
1 polymer ?
#
loop_
_entity_poly.entity_id
_entity_poly.type
_entity_poly.pdbx_seq_one_letter_code
_entity_poly.pdbx_strand_id
1 'polypeptide(L)'
;HITVGDRRCGNRPLWHCHAVLCAPKEHLGLPNKDDVKQGVIAYKIACHAADIAKHHPHAIDRDNAMSKARFEFRWLDQFNLSYDPDTAIAFHDDTLPAEPAKMAHFCSMCGPKFCSMAISQNIRKKIR
;
A
#
# COMPACT_ATOMS: atom_id res chain seq x y z
N HIS A 1 16.32 7.41 2.60
CA HIS A 1 15.97 6.89 3.93
C HIS A 1 14.89 7.79 4.51
N ILE A 2 13.66 7.32 4.52
CA ILE A 2 12.56 8.00 5.22
C ILE A 2 12.61 7.50 6.66
N THR A 3 13.18 8.27 7.55
CA THR A 3 13.13 7.98 8.98
C THR A 3 11.84 8.59 9.53
N VAL A 4 10.84 7.76 9.72
CA VAL A 4 9.72 8.12 10.59
C VAL A 4 10.29 8.15 12.00
N GLY A 5 10.41 9.32 12.57
CA GLY A 5 10.95 9.50 13.91
C GLY A 5 10.05 8.84 14.95
N ASP A 6 10.38 7.61 15.32
CA ASP A 6 9.82 6.95 16.48
C ASP A 6 10.43 7.59 17.75
N ARG A 7 9.83 8.65 18.22
CA ARG A 7 10.06 9.06 19.61
C ARG A 7 9.27 8.10 20.48
N ARG A 8 9.97 7.13 21.04
CA ARG A 8 9.47 6.34 22.16
C ARG A 8 9.02 7.29 23.26
N CYS A 9 7.75 7.58 23.29
CA CYS A 9 7.11 8.14 24.46
C CYS A 9 6.98 7.00 25.47
N GLY A 10 7.83 7.04 26.51
CA GLY A 10 7.86 6.01 27.55
C GLY A 10 6.50 5.75 28.16
N ASN A 11 6.21 4.51 28.37
CA ASN A 11 5.25 3.77 29.21
C ASN A 11 3.96 4.46 29.72
N ARG A 12 3.41 5.44 28.99
CA ARG A 12 2.07 5.99 29.22
C ARG A 12 1.29 5.91 27.92
N PRO A 13 -0.02 5.60 27.94
CA PRO A 13 -0.87 5.69 26.76
C PRO A 13 -1.00 7.15 26.35
N LEU A 14 -0.05 7.63 25.56
CA LEU A 14 -0.06 8.99 25.05
C LEU A 14 -1.02 9.06 23.87
N TRP A 15 -2.20 9.57 24.15
CA TRP A 15 -3.27 9.86 23.22
C TRP A 15 -2.92 10.94 22.19
N HIS A 16 -1.74 11.57 22.30
CA HIS A 16 -1.26 12.61 21.41
C HIS A 16 0.17 12.33 20.96
N CYS A 17 0.33 11.50 19.95
CA CYS A 17 1.58 11.41 19.22
C CYS A 17 1.54 12.48 18.11
N HIS A 18 2.31 13.55 18.28
CA HIS A 18 2.56 14.48 17.19
C HIS A 18 3.51 13.79 16.21
N ALA A 19 2.96 13.29 15.11
CA ALA A 19 3.77 12.81 14.02
C ALA A 19 4.22 14.03 13.19
N VAL A 20 5.50 14.19 13.01
CA VAL A 20 6.10 15.24 12.18
C VAL A 20 6.32 14.69 10.80
N LEU A 21 5.80 15.38 9.80
CA LEU A 21 6.03 15.05 8.39
C LEU A 21 7.49 15.35 8.05
N CYS A 22 8.27 14.31 7.75
CA CYS A 22 9.62 14.45 7.23
C CYS A 22 9.64 14.15 5.74
N ALA A 23 9.92 15.15 4.93
CA ALA A 23 10.13 14.99 3.49
C ALA A 23 11.60 14.59 3.22
N PRO A 24 11.89 13.87 2.12
CA PRO A 24 13.26 13.78 1.62
C PRO A 24 13.88 15.18 1.50
N LYS A 25 15.16 15.31 1.80
CA LYS A 25 15.92 16.59 1.84
C LYS A 25 15.52 17.57 2.95
N GLU A 26 14.64 17.24 3.87
CA GLU A 26 14.34 18.13 4.99
C GLU A 26 15.61 18.45 5.79
N HIS A 27 15.84 19.74 6.04
CA HIS A 27 17.07 20.28 6.64
C HIS A 27 18.37 20.08 5.84
N LEU A 28 18.31 19.46 4.64
CA LEU A 28 19.47 19.28 3.76
C LEU A 28 19.37 20.09 2.46
N GLY A 29 18.19 20.62 2.14
CA GLY A 29 17.93 21.41 0.96
C GLY A 29 16.46 21.78 0.85
N LEU A 30 16.06 22.36 -0.28
CA LEU A 30 14.65 22.67 -0.55
C LEU A 30 13.98 21.42 -1.14
N PRO A 31 12.97 20.85 -0.48
CA PRO A 31 12.19 19.76 -1.04
C PRO A 31 11.43 20.19 -2.30
N ASN A 32 11.43 19.33 -3.31
CA ASN A 32 10.58 19.51 -4.48
C ASN A 32 9.19 18.88 -4.25
N LYS A 33 8.30 18.99 -5.24
CA LYS A 33 6.94 18.45 -5.15
C LYS A 33 6.92 16.92 -4.91
N ASP A 34 7.85 16.21 -5.54
CA ASP A 34 7.92 14.74 -5.42
C ASP A 34 8.46 14.32 -4.05
N ASP A 35 9.43 15.06 -3.51
CA ASP A 35 9.93 14.85 -2.15
C ASP A 35 8.78 15.02 -1.13
N VAL A 36 7.94 16.05 -1.30
CA VAL A 36 6.78 16.29 -0.43
C VAL A 36 5.74 15.16 -0.59
N LYS A 37 5.44 14.75 -1.84
CA LYS A 37 4.52 13.64 -2.11
C LYS A 37 4.98 12.37 -1.40
N GLN A 38 6.25 12.01 -1.51
CA GLN A 38 6.81 10.83 -0.83
C GLN A 38 6.70 10.93 0.69
N GLY A 39 6.98 12.09 1.26
CA GLY A 39 6.83 12.34 2.69
C GLY A 39 5.38 12.14 3.16
N VAL A 40 4.41 12.69 2.44
CA VAL A 40 2.98 12.53 2.74
C VAL A 40 2.53 11.07 2.67
N ILE A 41 2.99 10.32 1.66
CA ILE A 41 2.65 8.90 1.51
C ILE A 41 3.23 8.09 2.68
N ALA A 42 4.50 8.30 3.01
CA ALA A 42 5.15 7.64 4.13
C ALA A 42 4.43 7.93 5.46
N TYR A 43 4.01 9.18 5.65
CA TYR A 43 3.25 9.60 6.82
C TYR A 43 1.88 8.91 6.91
N LYS A 44 1.15 8.83 5.80
CA LYS A 44 -0.13 8.10 5.74
C LYS A 44 0.03 6.62 6.13
N ILE A 45 1.10 5.97 5.65
CA ILE A 45 1.39 4.57 6.00
C ILE A 45 1.67 4.45 7.50
N ALA A 46 2.49 5.35 8.06
CA ALA A 46 2.81 5.33 9.49
C ALA A 46 1.58 5.59 10.38
N CYS A 47 0.72 6.54 9.99
CA CYS A 47 -0.53 6.81 10.70
C CYS A 47 -1.47 5.60 10.67
N HIS A 48 -1.63 4.96 9.50
CA HIS A 48 -2.45 3.77 9.37
C HIS A 48 -1.94 2.61 10.25
N ALA A 49 -0.64 2.37 10.27
CA ALA A 49 -0.04 1.37 11.15
C ALA A 49 -0.28 1.69 12.65
N ALA A 50 -0.21 2.97 13.03
CA ALA A 50 -0.50 3.41 14.38
C ALA A 50 -1.98 3.21 14.75
N ASP A 51 -2.90 3.48 13.82
CA ASP A 51 -4.34 3.28 14.04
C ASP A 51 -4.69 1.80 14.23
N ILE A 52 -4.07 0.90 13.45
CA ILE A 52 -4.19 -0.55 13.65
C ILE A 52 -3.64 -0.95 15.02
N ALA A 53 -2.46 -0.46 15.39
CA ALA A 53 -1.83 -0.79 16.67
C ALA A 53 -2.63 -0.30 17.88
N LYS A 54 -3.38 0.79 17.72
CA LYS A 54 -4.30 1.34 18.74
C LYS A 54 -5.69 0.72 18.73
N HIS A 55 -5.95 -0.24 17.85
CA HIS A 55 -7.26 -0.85 17.65
C HIS A 55 -8.35 0.19 17.32
N HIS A 56 -8.00 1.21 16.53
CA HIS A 56 -8.98 2.21 16.12
C HIS A 56 -10.10 1.54 15.32
N PRO A 57 -11.38 1.85 15.60
CA PRO A 57 -12.51 1.30 14.86
C PRO A 57 -12.34 1.48 13.34
N HIS A 58 -12.58 0.43 12.58
CA HIS A 58 -12.51 0.43 11.11
C HIS A 58 -11.09 0.60 10.49
N ALA A 59 -10.04 0.71 11.29
CA ALA A 59 -8.68 0.85 10.75
C ALA A 59 -8.29 -0.33 9.84
N ILE A 60 -8.70 -1.56 10.19
CA ILE A 60 -8.40 -2.78 9.45
C ILE A 60 -9.25 -2.98 8.17
N ASP A 61 -10.35 -2.24 8.02
CA ASP A 61 -11.32 -2.46 6.93
C ASP A 61 -10.69 -2.24 5.57
N ARG A 62 -9.82 -1.23 5.45
CA ARG A 62 -9.08 -0.93 4.23
C ARG A 62 -8.13 -2.06 3.84
N ASP A 63 -7.42 -2.64 4.79
CA ASP A 63 -6.48 -3.74 4.55
C ASP A 63 -7.21 -5.00 4.14
N ASN A 64 -8.37 -5.26 4.74
CA ASN A 64 -9.26 -6.34 4.35
C ASN A 64 -9.78 -6.16 2.92
N ALA A 65 -10.21 -4.94 2.57
CA ALA A 65 -10.65 -4.60 1.22
C ALA A 65 -9.53 -4.77 0.19
N MET A 66 -8.32 -4.28 0.50
CA MET A 66 -7.14 -4.44 -0.34
C MET A 66 -6.77 -5.92 -0.51
N SER A 67 -6.76 -6.68 0.58
CA SER A 67 -6.44 -8.12 0.56
C SER A 67 -7.43 -8.89 -0.31
N LYS A 68 -8.72 -8.57 -0.21
CA LYS A 68 -9.77 -9.16 -1.05
C LYS A 68 -9.60 -8.77 -2.51
N ALA A 69 -9.36 -7.49 -2.81
CA ALA A 69 -9.13 -7.01 -4.17
C ALA A 69 -7.91 -7.69 -4.81
N ARG A 70 -6.82 -7.87 -4.04
CA ARG A 70 -5.61 -8.59 -4.50
C ARG A 70 -5.90 -10.07 -4.78
N PHE A 71 -6.61 -10.73 -3.90
CA PHE A 71 -6.95 -12.15 -4.09
C PHE A 71 -7.84 -12.37 -5.32
N GLU A 72 -8.76 -11.45 -5.59
CA GLU A 72 -9.70 -11.51 -6.72
C GLU A 72 -9.12 -10.92 -8.02
N PHE A 73 -7.88 -10.43 -8.02
CA PHE A 73 -7.24 -9.73 -9.15
C PHE A 73 -8.03 -8.52 -9.67
N ARG A 74 -8.70 -7.81 -8.77
CA ARG A 74 -9.42 -6.56 -9.09
C ARG A 74 -8.44 -5.39 -9.08
N TRP A 75 -7.72 -5.22 -10.19
CA TRP A 75 -6.63 -4.25 -10.30
C TRP A 75 -7.05 -2.81 -10.05
N LEU A 76 -8.18 -2.39 -10.63
CA LEU A 76 -8.69 -1.02 -10.43
C LEU A 76 -8.99 -0.72 -8.95
N ASP A 77 -9.56 -1.70 -8.23
CA ASP A 77 -9.81 -1.55 -6.81
C ASP A 77 -8.51 -1.48 -6.01
N GLN A 78 -7.48 -2.25 -6.40
CA GLN A 78 -6.17 -2.18 -5.78
C GLN A 78 -5.54 -0.80 -5.97
N PHE A 79 -5.64 -0.20 -7.15
CA PHE A 79 -5.13 1.14 -7.41
C PHE A 79 -5.88 2.18 -6.58
N ASN A 80 -7.21 2.13 -6.55
CA ASN A 80 -8.05 3.06 -5.78
C ASN A 80 -7.82 2.96 -4.26
N LEU A 81 -7.50 1.77 -3.75
CA LEU A 81 -7.17 1.54 -2.35
C LEU A 81 -5.69 1.84 -2.02
N SER A 82 -4.85 2.08 -3.02
CA SER A 82 -3.44 2.44 -2.81
C SER A 82 -3.27 3.81 -2.16
N TYR A 83 -2.18 4.01 -1.42
CA TYR A 83 -1.80 5.34 -0.93
C TYR A 83 -1.22 6.25 -2.02
N ASP A 84 -0.72 5.66 -3.10
CA ASP A 84 -0.24 6.33 -4.31
C ASP A 84 -0.77 5.61 -5.54
N PRO A 85 -2.01 5.89 -5.94
CA PRO A 85 -2.63 5.27 -7.11
C PRO A 85 -1.85 5.49 -8.39
N ASP A 86 -1.33 6.71 -8.59
CA ASP A 86 -0.62 7.08 -9.82
C ASP A 86 0.64 6.23 -10.01
N THR A 87 1.44 6.09 -8.96
CA THR A 87 2.65 5.25 -9.00
C THR A 87 2.30 3.77 -9.13
N ALA A 88 1.22 3.31 -8.48
CA ALA A 88 0.77 1.94 -8.59
C ALA A 88 0.32 1.58 -10.02
N ILE A 89 -0.40 2.49 -10.69
CA ILE A 89 -0.81 2.35 -12.09
C ILE A 89 0.42 2.36 -13.00
N ALA A 90 1.33 3.32 -12.82
CA ALA A 90 2.54 3.42 -13.63
C ALA A 90 3.39 2.14 -13.58
N PHE A 91 3.61 1.58 -12.39
CA PHE A 91 4.35 0.33 -12.24
C PHE A 91 3.64 -0.88 -12.83
N HIS A 92 2.31 -0.91 -12.74
CA HIS A 92 1.54 -1.98 -13.37
C HIS A 92 1.61 -1.89 -14.90
N ASP A 93 1.44 -0.69 -15.45
CA ASP A 93 1.40 -0.45 -16.89
C ASP A 93 2.79 -0.57 -17.54
N ASP A 94 3.87 -0.34 -16.81
CA ASP A 94 5.24 -0.58 -17.27
C ASP A 94 5.47 -2.06 -17.64
N THR A 95 4.86 -2.97 -16.89
CA THR A 95 5.04 -4.42 -17.10
C THR A 95 3.90 -5.07 -17.88
N LEU A 96 2.71 -4.48 -17.92
CA LEU A 96 1.51 -4.97 -18.59
C LEU A 96 0.77 -3.82 -19.30
N PRO A 97 1.32 -3.27 -20.38
CA PRO A 97 0.85 -2.01 -20.96
C PRO A 97 -0.48 -2.09 -21.71
N ALA A 98 -1.08 -3.25 -21.89
CA ALA A 98 -2.31 -3.41 -22.64
C ALA A 98 -3.55 -3.36 -21.73
N GLU A 99 -4.64 -2.70 -22.19
CA GLU A 99 -5.96 -2.70 -21.51
C GLU A 99 -6.42 -4.10 -21.04
N PRO A 100 -6.22 -5.19 -21.82
CA PRO A 100 -6.53 -6.54 -21.36
C PRO A 100 -5.75 -6.98 -20.12
N ALA A 101 -4.59 -6.38 -19.85
CA ALA A 101 -3.76 -6.71 -18.69
C ALA A 101 -4.39 -6.27 -17.36
N LYS A 102 -5.23 -5.23 -17.36
CA LYS A 102 -6.01 -4.81 -16.20
C LYS A 102 -7.08 -5.82 -15.79
N MET A 103 -7.35 -6.79 -16.67
CA MET A 103 -8.24 -7.94 -16.42
C MET A 103 -7.48 -9.25 -16.17
N ALA A 104 -6.15 -9.20 -16.15
CA ALA A 104 -5.32 -10.39 -15.99
C ALA A 104 -5.49 -11.02 -14.60
N HIS A 105 -5.72 -12.33 -14.56
CA HIS A 105 -5.81 -13.10 -13.32
C HIS A 105 -4.43 -13.65 -12.86
N PHE A 106 -3.41 -12.83 -13.00
CA PHE A 106 -2.05 -13.10 -12.54
C PHE A 106 -1.30 -11.77 -12.38
N CYS A 107 -0.22 -11.76 -11.62
CA CYS A 107 0.66 -10.59 -11.55
C CYS A 107 1.82 -10.70 -12.56
N SER A 108 2.32 -9.56 -13.04
CA SER A 108 3.42 -9.48 -14.01
C SER A 108 4.70 -10.14 -13.52
N MET A 109 4.98 -10.07 -12.22
CA MET A 109 6.19 -10.65 -11.62
C MET A 109 6.22 -12.17 -11.72
N CYS A 110 5.08 -12.85 -11.47
CA CYS A 110 5.02 -14.32 -11.49
C CYS A 110 4.59 -14.89 -12.84
N GLY A 111 3.90 -14.09 -13.66
CA GLY A 111 3.29 -14.53 -14.91
C GLY A 111 2.14 -15.53 -14.73
N PRO A 112 1.52 -15.99 -15.84
CA PRO A 112 0.30 -16.80 -15.77
C PRO A 112 0.50 -18.21 -15.20
N LYS A 113 1.71 -18.76 -15.29
CA LYS A 113 2.00 -20.15 -14.90
C LYS A 113 2.40 -20.31 -13.43
N PHE A 114 3.00 -19.29 -12.83
CA PHE A 114 3.62 -19.39 -11.50
C PHE A 114 2.98 -18.48 -10.45
N CYS A 115 1.87 -17.82 -10.77
CA CYS A 115 1.17 -16.97 -9.81
C CYS A 115 0.50 -17.83 -8.73
N SER A 116 0.99 -17.77 -7.51
CA SER A 116 0.49 -18.55 -6.36
C SER A 116 -1.00 -18.29 -6.07
N MET A 117 -1.47 -17.04 -6.24
CA MET A 117 -2.88 -16.70 -6.07
C MET A 117 -3.75 -17.33 -7.16
N ALA A 118 -3.31 -17.30 -8.42
CA ALA A 118 -4.03 -17.96 -9.52
C ALA A 118 -4.10 -19.48 -9.31
N ILE A 119 -3.01 -20.10 -8.87
CA ILE A 119 -2.96 -21.53 -8.52
C ILE A 119 -3.94 -21.83 -7.39
N SER A 120 -3.93 -21.04 -6.32
CA SER A 120 -4.84 -21.23 -5.18
C SER A 120 -6.31 -21.11 -5.59
N GLN A 121 -6.66 -20.16 -6.45
CA GLN A 121 -8.01 -20.03 -6.98
C GLN A 121 -8.42 -21.24 -7.84
N ASN A 122 -7.51 -21.73 -8.66
CA ASN A 122 -7.78 -22.92 -9.51
C ASN A 122 -7.99 -24.18 -8.65
N ILE A 123 -7.23 -24.36 -7.59
CA ILE A 123 -7.42 -25.47 -6.63
C ILE A 123 -8.79 -25.36 -5.97
N ARG A 124 -9.16 -24.17 -5.46
CA ARG A 124 -10.47 -23.97 -4.83
C ARG A 124 -11.66 -24.22 -5.76
N LYS A 125 -11.52 -23.90 -7.06
CA LYS A 125 -12.54 -24.21 -8.06
C LYS A 125 -12.73 -25.71 -8.31
N LYS A 126 -11.68 -26.52 -8.13
CA LYS A 126 -11.73 -27.97 -8.33
C LYS A 126 -12.28 -28.73 -7.11
N ILE A 127 -12.29 -28.12 -5.94
CA ILE A 127 -12.76 -28.74 -4.69
C ILE A 127 -14.26 -28.44 -4.45
N ARG A 128 -14.82 -27.47 -5.15
CA ARG A 128 -16.26 -27.15 -5.14
C ARG A 128 -17.01 -27.95 -6.18
#